data_0372237c802d313ef983660f96b8dbc6
#
_entry.id   0372237c802d313ef983660f96b8dbc6
#
_cell.length_a   1.000
_cell.length_b   1.000
_cell.length_c   1.000
_cell.angle_alpha   90.00
_cell.angle_beta   90.00
_cell.angle_gamma   90.00
#
_symmetry.space_group_name_H-M   'P 1'
#
loop_
_entity.id
_entity.type
_entity.pdbx_description
1 polymer ?
#
loop_
_entity_poly.entity_id
_entity_poly.type
_entity_poly.pdbx_seq_one_letter_code
_entity_poly.pdbx_strand_id
1 'polypeptide(L)'
;MARFTNQAQLRYGNAVTNSNVAVGEILEVLSATKTAVKTTYGQNDTVTYIISIVNSGATAFNGLTLTDDLGAYTFGTGTVTPLTYIPGTINYYINGTLQTAPTVEAGPPLTVSGISVPANGNATIIYETAVNEFAPFATGSDVVNTARITGGGITPITISETIAAESTPILNITKSVSPVPVTENGILTYTFLIQNMGSAPAAVTTGATIT
;
A
#
# COMPACT_ATOMS: atom_id res chain seq x y z
N MET A 1 -5.84 21.35 13.09
CA MET A 1 -7.10 21.90 13.66
C MET A 1 -7.71 22.85 12.64
N ALA A 2 -8.91 22.55 12.18
CA ALA A 2 -9.66 23.47 11.31
C ALA A 2 -10.38 24.51 12.18
N ARG A 3 -10.43 25.75 11.70
CA ARG A 3 -11.15 26.84 12.36
C ARG A 3 -12.30 27.31 11.49
N PHE A 4 -13.42 27.62 12.10
CA PHE A 4 -14.53 28.30 11.42
C PHE A 4 -14.90 29.57 12.17
N THR A 5 -15.43 30.57 11.44
CA THR A 5 -15.89 31.85 12.00
C THR A 5 -17.37 32.02 11.69
N ASN A 6 -18.10 32.60 12.61
CA ASN A 6 -19.49 32.98 12.44
C ASN A 6 -19.70 34.41 12.92
N GLN A 7 -20.43 35.22 12.15
CA GLN A 7 -20.80 36.57 12.47
C GLN A 7 -22.27 36.80 12.11
N ALA A 8 -23.03 37.35 13.01
CA ALA A 8 -24.41 37.73 12.77
C ALA A 8 -24.51 39.21 12.35
N GLN A 9 -25.49 39.53 11.53
CA GLN A 9 -25.83 40.91 11.16
C GLN A 9 -27.27 41.21 11.59
N LEU A 10 -27.44 42.30 12.29
CA LEU A 10 -28.75 42.85 12.66
C LEU A 10 -29.07 44.05 11.75
N ARG A 11 -30.26 44.04 11.18
CA ARG A 11 -30.83 45.17 10.41
C ARG A 11 -32.08 45.69 11.11
N TYR A 12 -32.13 46.99 11.29
CA TYR A 12 -33.30 47.67 11.82
C TYR A 12 -33.52 48.99 11.05
N GLY A 13 -34.57 49.06 10.26
CA GLY A 13 -34.79 50.13 9.29
C GLY A 13 -33.61 50.24 8.32
N ASN A 14 -32.98 51.41 8.26
CA ASN A 14 -31.77 51.62 7.43
C ASN A 14 -30.46 51.37 8.18
N ALA A 15 -30.52 51.02 9.45
CA ALA A 15 -29.33 50.73 10.25
C ALA A 15 -28.93 49.28 10.13
N VAL A 16 -27.61 49.03 9.99
CA VAL A 16 -27.00 47.70 9.95
C VAL A 16 -25.88 47.67 10.98
N THR A 17 -25.90 46.64 11.83
CA THR A 17 -24.81 46.40 12.78
C THR A 17 -24.41 44.92 12.75
N ASN A 18 -23.12 44.64 12.94
CA ASN A 18 -22.58 43.30 12.95
C ASN A 18 -22.23 42.90 14.40
N SER A 19 -22.41 41.63 14.74
CA SER A 19 -21.87 41.09 15.98
C SER A 19 -20.33 41.00 15.93
N ASN A 20 -19.73 40.69 17.08
CA ASN A 20 -18.37 40.14 17.05
C ASN A 20 -18.29 38.86 16.22
N VAL A 21 -17.10 38.53 15.72
CA VAL A 21 -16.82 37.26 15.09
C VAL A 21 -16.62 36.22 16.18
N ALA A 22 -17.48 35.20 16.18
CA ALA A 22 -17.27 33.98 16.98
C ALA A 22 -16.34 33.01 16.22
N VAL A 23 -15.34 32.48 16.90
CA VAL A 23 -14.38 31.53 16.35
C VAL A 23 -14.63 30.15 16.99
N GLY A 24 -14.86 29.12 16.18
CA GLY A 24 -14.91 27.73 16.63
C GLY A 24 -13.70 26.98 16.10
N GLU A 25 -13.26 25.97 16.84
CA GLU A 25 -12.18 25.07 16.45
C GLU A 25 -12.72 23.65 16.34
N ILE A 26 -12.33 22.93 15.27
CA ILE A 26 -12.62 21.51 15.11
C ILE A 26 -11.37 20.75 15.56
N LEU A 27 -11.51 19.98 16.64
CA LEU A 27 -10.46 19.10 17.13
C LEU A 27 -10.48 17.79 16.31
N GLU A 28 -9.39 17.51 15.62
CA GLU A 28 -9.19 16.23 14.95
C GLU A 28 -8.72 15.22 16.00
N VAL A 29 -9.57 14.25 16.32
CA VAL A 29 -9.32 13.23 17.35
C VAL A 29 -9.08 11.85 16.75
N LEU A 30 -9.28 11.70 15.44
CA LEU A 30 -9.02 10.47 14.73
C LEU A 30 -7.68 10.57 14.01
N SER A 31 -6.82 9.57 14.19
CA SER A 31 -5.55 9.40 13.48
C SER A 31 -5.45 7.99 12.92
N ALA A 32 -4.66 7.82 11.87
CA ALA A 32 -4.43 6.50 11.30
C ALA A 32 -2.98 6.34 10.83
N THR A 33 -2.53 5.10 10.80
CA THR A 33 -1.25 4.67 10.23
C THR A 33 -1.45 3.45 9.34
N LYS A 34 -0.59 3.31 8.34
CA LYS A 34 -0.48 2.13 7.48
C LYS A 34 0.95 1.63 7.54
N THR A 35 1.14 0.33 7.72
CA THR A 35 2.46 -0.30 7.75
C THR A 35 2.42 -1.62 6.98
N ALA A 36 3.53 -1.98 6.34
CA ALA A 36 3.75 -3.30 5.76
C ALA A 36 4.59 -4.16 6.73
N VAL A 37 4.28 -5.45 6.82
CA VAL A 37 5.04 -6.38 7.68
C VAL A 37 6.46 -6.59 7.13
N LYS A 38 6.65 -6.44 5.82
CA LYS A 38 7.97 -6.45 5.18
C LYS A 38 8.17 -5.19 4.35
N THR A 39 9.42 -4.73 4.28
CA THR A 39 9.80 -3.48 3.62
C THR A 39 10.27 -3.67 2.18
N THR A 40 10.42 -4.92 1.73
CA THR A 40 10.83 -5.27 0.37
C THR A 40 9.85 -6.27 -0.27
N TYR A 41 9.83 -6.31 -1.60
CA TYR A 41 9.03 -7.26 -2.36
C TYR A 41 9.80 -7.86 -3.54
N GLY A 42 9.53 -9.12 -3.81
CA GLY A 42 9.90 -9.84 -5.02
C GLY A 42 8.68 -10.22 -5.86
N GLN A 43 8.91 -10.85 -7.00
CA GLN A 43 7.83 -11.32 -7.86
C GLN A 43 7.02 -12.42 -7.17
N ASN A 44 5.68 -12.33 -7.25
CA ASN A 44 4.71 -13.24 -6.62
C ASN A 44 4.75 -13.27 -5.08
N ASP A 45 5.39 -12.31 -4.45
CA ASP A 45 5.38 -12.18 -3.01
C ASP A 45 4.00 -11.84 -2.46
N THR A 46 3.77 -12.26 -1.22
CA THR A 46 2.65 -11.78 -0.40
C THR A 46 3.13 -10.68 0.53
N VAL A 47 2.39 -9.58 0.58
CA VAL A 47 2.64 -8.44 1.48
C VAL A 47 1.44 -8.26 2.38
N THR A 48 1.66 -8.34 3.70
CA THR A 48 0.65 -8.06 4.71
C THR A 48 0.70 -6.60 5.11
N TYR A 49 -0.43 -5.91 5.02
CA TYR A 49 -0.61 -4.54 5.49
C TYR A 49 -1.40 -4.49 6.78
N ILE A 50 -1.03 -3.59 7.66
CA ILE A 50 -1.71 -3.29 8.92
C ILE A 50 -2.10 -1.82 8.90
N ILE A 51 -3.40 -1.55 9.04
CA ILE A 51 -3.94 -0.21 9.22
C ILE A 51 -4.45 -0.08 10.64
N SER A 52 -3.91 0.86 11.38
CA SER A 52 -4.34 1.19 12.74
C SER A 52 -5.05 2.55 12.72
N ILE A 53 -6.27 2.61 13.25
CA ILE A 53 -7.07 3.82 13.39
C ILE A 53 -7.30 4.06 14.87
N VAL A 54 -6.88 5.21 15.38
CA VAL A 54 -6.96 5.56 16.79
C VAL A 54 -7.89 6.75 16.98
N ASN A 55 -8.84 6.62 17.90
CA ASN A 55 -9.76 7.67 18.31
C ASN A 55 -9.43 8.12 19.73
N SER A 56 -8.89 9.32 19.87
CA SER A 56 -8.60 9.95 21.17
C SER A 56 -9.78 10.79 21.71
N GLY A 57 -10.89 10.84 20.97
CA GLY A 57 -12.10 11.56 21.34
C GLY A 57 -13.07 10.75 22.19
N ALA A 58 -13.97 11.44 22.86
CA ALA A 58 -14.99 10.83 23.74
C ALA A 58 -16.23 10.31 22.98
N THR A 59 -16.25 10.41 21.64
CA THR A 59 -17.37 9.97 20.80
C THR A 59 -16.88 8.91 19.82
N ALA A 60 -17.64 7.83 19.67
CA ALA A 60 -17.32 6.78 18.69
C ALA A 60 -17.58 7.26 17.24
N PHE A 61 -16.78 6.80 16.30
CA PHE A 61 -17.01 6.95 14.87
C PHE A 61 -17.53 5.63 14.28
N ASN A 62 -18.60 5.70 13.51
CA ASN A 62 -19.22 4.54 12.88
C ASN A 62 -19.42 4.79 11.38
N GLY A 63 -19.47 3.70 10.61
CA GLY A 63 -19.68 3.78 9.16
C GLY A 63 -18.52 4.41 8.42
N LEU A 64 -17.28 4.25 8.92
CA LEU A 64 -16.09 4.65 8.18
C LEU A 64 -15.86 3.69 7.01
N THR A 65 -15.27 4.23 5.95
CA THR A 65 -14.88 3.49 4.75
C THR A 65 -13.39 3.72 4.51
N LEU A 66 -12.65 2.63 4.35
CA LEU A 66 -11.28 2.60 3.89
C LEU A 66 -11.27 2.30 2.40
N THR A 67 -10.60 3.11 1.60
CA THR A 67 -10.32 2.86 0.19
C THR A 67 -8.81 2.82 -0.02
N ASP A 68 -8.30 1.71 -0.54
CA ASP A 68 -6.88 1.44 -0.74
C ASP A 68 -6.60 1.32 -2.24
N ASP A 69 -5.64 2.10 -2.76
CA ASP A 69 -5.32 2.14 -4.19
C ASP A 69 -4.50 0.93 -4.67
N LEU A 70 -4.05 0.07 -3.74
CA LEU A 70 -3.22 -1.10 -4.01
C LEU A 70 -1.93 -0.75 -4.78
N GLY A 71 -1.38 0.43 -4.48
CA GLY A 71 -0.16 0.93 -5.09
C GLY A 71 -0.33 1.43 -6.53
N ALA A 72 -1.54 1.80 -6.94
CA ALA A 72 -1.83 2.24 -8.30
C ALA A 72 -0.94 3.40 -8.74
N TYR A 73 -0.37 3.29 -9.95
CA TYR A 73 0.49 4.32 -10.53
C TYR A 73 0.23 4.48 -12.02
N THR A 74 0.66 5.64 -12.57
CA THR A 74 0.52 5.94 -14.00
C THR A 74 1.58 5.20 -14.80
N PHE A 75 1.16 4.43 -15.81
CA PHE A 75 2.02 3.77 -16.77
C PHE A 75 1.56 4.12 -18.20
N GLY A 76 2.38 4.86 -18.93
CA GLY A 76 1.99 5.41 -20.22
C GLY A 76 0.78 6.34 -20.11
N THR A 77 -0.31 6.01 -20.79
CA THR A 77 -1.58 6.76 -20.74
C THR A 77 -2.61 6.16 -19.79
N GLY A 78 -2.28 5.05 -19.13
CA GLY A 78 -3.17 4.31 -18.24
C GLY A 78 -2.71 4.29 -16.77
N THR A 79 -3.51 3.68 -15.93
CA THR A 79 -3.17 3.37 -14.55
C THR A 79 -3.06 1.86 -14.41
N VAL A 80 -2.01 1.40 -13.76
CA VAL A 80 -1.79 -0.01 -13.41
C VAL A 80 -1.70 -0.16 -11.90
N THR A 81 -2.03 -1.36 -11.41
CA THR A 81 -2.07 -1.66 -9.98
C THR A 81 -1.14 -2.83 -9.70
N PRO A 82 0.00 -2.59 -9.01
CA PRO A 82 1.05 -3.59 -8.78
C PRO A 82 0.70 -4.63 -7.72
N LEU A 83 -0.31 -4.37 -6.89
CA LEU A 83 -0.78 -5.24 -5.83
C LEU A 83 -2.20 -5.73 -6.11
N THR A 84 -2.46 -7.00 -5.84
CA THR A 84 -3.79 -7.60 -5.92
C THR A 84 -4.23 -8.05 -4.54
N TYR A 85 -5.38 -7.58 -4.06
CA TYR A 85 -5.93 -8.03 -2.77
C TYR A 85 -6.20 -9.53 -2.79
N ILE A 86 -5.81 -10.24 -1.72
CA ILE A 86 -6.09 -11.67 -1.53
C ILE A 86 -7.43 -11.81 -0.79
N PRO A 87 -8.50 -12.31 -1.44
CA PRO A 87 -9.82 -12.41 -0.83
C PRO A 87 -9.84 -13.25 0.44
N GLY A 88 -10.61 -12.81 1.45
CA GLY A 88 -10.78 -13.52 2.70
C GLY A 88 -9.67 -13.29 3.73
N THR A 89 -8.67 -12.46 3.45
CA THR A 89 -7.55 -12.20 4.37
C THR A 89 -7.80 -11.04 5.34
N ILE A 90 -8.90 -10.28 5.17
CA ILE A 90 -9.22 -9.19 6.08
C ILE A 90 -9.55 -9.72 7.48
N ASN A 91 -8.76 -9.28 8.45
CA ASN A 91 -9.02 -9.40 9.87
C ASN A 91 -9.27 -8.01 10.46
N TYR A 92 -10.37 -7.85 11.17
CA TYR A 92 -10.80 -6.60 11.76
C TYR A 92 -10.87 -6.71 13.27
N TYR A 93 -10.20 -5.82 13.97
CA TYR A 93 -10.13 -5.80 15.42
C TYR A 93 -10.62 -4.46 15.97
N ILE A 94 -11.34 -4.50 17.08
CA ILE A 94 -11.68 -3.34 17.91
C ILE A 94 -11.04 -3.53 19.28
N ASN A 95 -10.21 -2.59 19.71
CA ASN A 95 -9.47 -2.66 20.99
C ASN A 95 -8.78 -4.02 21.19
N GLY A 96 -8.17 -4.57 20.13
CA GLY A 96 -7.49 -5.86 20.14
C GLY A 96 -8.39 -7.10 20.10
N THR A 97 -9.72 -6.93 20.07
CA THR A 97 -10.67 -8.05 19.95
C THR A 97 -11.11 -8.24 18.53
N LEU A 98 -10.95 -9.44 17.97
CA LEU A 98 -11.40 -9.81 16.63
C LEU A 98 -12.91 -9.63 16.47
N GLN A 99 -13.32 -8.99 15.42
CA GLN A 99 -14.70 -8.73 15.05
C GLN A 99 -15.08 -9.48 13.78
N THR A 100 -16.37 -9.52 13.46
CA THR A 100 -16.84 -9.92 12.13
C THR A 100 -16.25 -9.00 11.08
N ALA A 101 -15.77 -9.56 9.98
CA ALA A 101 -15.19 -8.78 8.89
C ALA A 101 -16.20 -7.75 8.36
N PRO A 102 -15.78 -6.51 8.08
CA PRO A 102 -16.61 -5.50 7.44
C PRO A 102 -16.98 -5.90 6.01
N THR A 103 -17.81 -5.12 5.34
CA THR A 103 -18.10 -5.32 3.91
C THR A 103 -16.88 -5.01 3.07
N VAL A 104 -16.48 -5.93 2.19
CA VAL A 104 -15.28 -5.84 1.36
C VAL A 104 -15.62 -5.89 -0.12
N GLU A 105 -15.12 -4.92 -0.87
CA GLU A 105 -15.07 -4.92 -2.33
C GLU A 105 -13.62 -5.03 -2.76
N ALA A 106 -13.28 -6.12 -3.45
CA ALA A 106 -11.89 -6.51 -3.72
C ALA A 106 -11.10 -5.53 -4.61
N GLY A 107 -11.80 -4.73 -5.41
CA GLY A 107 -11.20 -3.68 -6.25
C GLY A 107 -10.42 -4.14 -7.48
N PRO A 108 -9.49 -3.34 -8.04
CA PRO A 108 -8.97 -2.06 -7.56
C PRO A 108 -9.92 -0.86 -7.73
N PRO A 109 -9.99 0.07 -6.75
CA PRO A 109 -9.35 0.02 -5.44
C PRO A 109 -10.04 -0.95 -4.48
N LEU A 110 -9.29 -1.50 -3.49
CA LEU A 110 -9.89 -2.27 -2.39
C LEU A 110 -10.71 -1.32 -1.51
N THR A 111 -11.97 -1.66 -1.27
CA THR A 111 -12.85 -0.88 -0.41
C THR A 111 -13.34 -1.73 0.77
N VAL A 112 -13.19 -1.21 1.99
CA VAL A 112 -13.65 -1.82 3.23
C VAL A 112 -14.58 -0.84 3.92
N SER A 113 -15.87 -1.19 4.07
CA SER A 113 -16.91 -0.30 4.58
C SER A 113 -17.59 -0.86 5.83
N GLY A 114 -18.14 0.04 6.66
CA GLY A 114 -18.78 -0.33 7.92
C GLY A 114 -17.81 -0.40 9.11
N ILE A 115 -16.66 0.25 9.02
CA ILE A 115 -15.66 0.31 10.09
C ILE A 115 -16.17 1.19 11.23
N SER A 116 -15.99 0.73 12.45
CA SER A 116 -16.31 1.47 13.69
C SER A 116 -15.07 1.63 14.55
N VAL A 117 -14.89 2.80 15.16
CA VAL A 117 -13.79 3.09 16.09
C VAL A 117 -14.40 3.65 17.39
N PRO A 118 -14.34 2.94 18.52
CA PRO A 118 -14.97 3.38 19.75
C PRO A 118 -14.32 4.65 20.30
N ALA A 119 -15.01 5.34 21.19
CA ALA A 119 -14.48 6.46 21.95
C ALA A 119 -13.25 6.01 22.76
N ASN A 120 -12.19 6.81 22.76
CA ASN A 120 -10.92 6.52 23.45
C ASN A 120 -10.39 5.11 23.14
N GLY A 121 -10.53 4.66 21.88
CA GLY A 121 -10.21 3.31 21.46
C GLY A 121 -9.56 3.26 20.09
N ASN A 122 -9.43 2.05 19.55
CA ASN A 122 -8.82 1.82 18.24
C ASN A 122 -9.55 0.76 17.43
N ALA A 123 -9.32 0.81 16.12
CA ALA A 123 -9.63 -0.24 15.19
C ALA A 123 -8.36 -0.63 14.43
N THR A 124 -8.16 -1.93 14.18
CA THR A 124 -7.04 -2.43 13.38
C THR A 124 -7.60 -3.31 12.27
N ILE A 125 -7.13 -3.07 11.05
CA ILE A 125 -7.46 -3.85 9.86
C ILE A 125 -6.16 -4.45 9.33
N ILE A 126 -6.13 -5.77 9.17
CA ILE A 126 -5.01 -6.51 8.60
C ILE A 126 -5.51 -7.19 7.34
N TYR A 127 -4.77 -7.10 6.24
CA TYR A 127 -5.09 -7.75 4.98
C TYR A 127 -3.82 -8.09 4.20
N GLU A 128 -3.95 -9.02 3.25
CA GLU A 128 -2.85 -9.48 2.42
C GLU A 128 -3.06 -9.10 0.95
N THR A 129 -1.96 -8.81 0.29
CA THR A 129 -1.90 -8.55 -1.14
C THR A 129 -0.83 -9.42 -1.79
N ALA A 130 -1.06 -9.83 -3.04
CA ALA A 130 -0.07 -10.47 -3.88
C ALA A 130 0.58 -9.43 -4.80
N VAL A 131 1.90 -9.49 -4.94
CA VAL A 131 2.66 -8.70 -5.93
C VAL A 131 2.45 -9.32 -7.29
N ASN A 132 1.97 -8.54 -8.26
CA ASN A 132 1.64 -9.00 -9.60
C ASN A 132 2.64 -8.51 -10.67
N GLU A 133 2.38 -8.81 -11.95
CA GLU A 133 3.23 -8.47 -13.09
C GLU A 133 3.40 -6.97 -13.35
N PHE A 134 2.56 -6.12 -12.77
CA PHE A 134 2.66 -4.67 -12.91
C PHE A 134 3.58 -4.04 -11.85
N ALA A 135 4.10 -4.82 -10.90
CA ALA A 135 5.05 -4.28 -9.92
C ALA A 135 6.39 -3.97 -10.59
N PRO A 136 6.98 -2.79 -10.33
CA PRO A 136 8.29 -2.44 -10.88
C PRO A 136 9.39 -3.21 -10.12
N PHE A 137 10.24 -3.96 -10.85
CA PHE A 137 11.32 -4.77 -10.26
C PHE A 137 12.73 -4.23 -10.54
N ALA A 138 12.85 -3.07 -11.19
CA ALA A 138 14.16 -2.47 -11.40
C ALA A 138 14.80 -2.07 -10.05
N THR A 139 16.13 -2.11 -9.98
CA THR A 139 16.87 -1.66 -8.79
C THR A 139 16.50 -0.22 -8.43
N GLY A 140 16.10 -0.02 -7.18
CA GLY A 140 15.67 1.28 -6.67
C GLY A 140 14.21 1.64 -6.97
N SER A 141 13.43 0.72 -7.55
CA SER A 141 11.99 0.88 -7.67
C SER A 141 11.28 0.62 -6.35
N ASP A 142 10.10 1.21 -6.19
CA ASP A 142 9.24 1.04 -5.04
C ASP A 142 7.76 0.93 -5.45
N VAL A 143 6.95 0.49 -4.50
CA VAL A 143 5.48 0.54 -4.55
C VAL A 143 5.01 1.37 -3.37
N VAL A 144 4.38 2.50 -3.66
CA VAL A 144 3.73 3.37 -2.67
C VAL A 144 2.25 3.00 -2.63
N ASN A 145 1.83 2.33 -1.57
CA ASN A 145 0.45 1.90 -1.40
C ASN A 145 -0.30 2.88 -0.49
N THR A 146 -1.30 3.59 -1.03
CA THR A 146 -2.02 4.67 -0.37
C THR A 146 -3.45 4.26 -0.02
N ALA A 147 -3.83 4.51 1.23
CA ALA A 147 -5.20 4.29 1.69
C ALA A 147 -5.83 5.58 2.19
N ARG A 148 -7.14 5.72 1.98
CA ARG A 148 -7.94 6.87 2.39
C ARG A 148 -9.11 6.43 3.25
N ILE A 149 -9.27 7.05 4.42
CA ILE A 149 -10.37 6.82 5.34
C ILE A 149 -11.36 7.96 5.24
N THR A 150 -12.63 7.66 5.04
CA THR A 150 -13.73 8.60 4.84
C THR A 150 -14.98 8.16 5.61
N GLY A 151 -16.05 8.96 5.60
CA GLY A 151 -17.31 8.63 6.27
C GLY A 151 -17.37 9.12 7.70
N GLY A 152 -18.39 8.76 8.45
CA GLY A 152 -18.56 9.10 9.88
C GLY A 152 -18.49 10.59 10.22
N GLY A 153 -18.57 11.51 9.24
CA GLY A 153 -18.48 12.95 9.46
C GLY A 153 -17.05 13.47 9.74
N ILE A 154 -16.01 12.66 9.46
CA ILE A 154 -14.60 13.05 9.66
C ILE A 154 -14.05 13.85 8.48
N THR A 155 -13.00 14.65 8.72
CA THR A 155 -12.08 15.06 7.67
C THR A 155 -11.37 13.82 7.12
N PRO A 156 -11.33 13.61 5.79
CA PRO A 156 -10.68 12.44 5.21
C PRO A 156 -9.20 12.32 5.62
N ILE A 157 -8.79 11.12 6.03
CA ILE A 157 -7.42 10.81 6.42
C ILE A 157 -6.77 10.01 5.29
N THR A 158 -5.61 10.45 4.82
CA THR A 158 -4.80 9.72 3.82
C THR A 158 -3.53 9.23 4.49
N ILE A 159 -3.22 7.96 4.29
CA ILE A 159 -2.06 7.26 4.82
C ILE A 159 -1.42 6.45 3.71
N SER A 160 -0.10 6.29 3.73
CA SER A 160 0.64 5.50 2.73
C SER A 160 1.75 4.71 3.39
N GLU A 161 2.12 3.63 2.74
CA GLU A 161 3.28 2.79 3.07
C GLU A 161 4.05 2.49 1.80
N THR A 162 5.37 2.50 1.89
CA THR A 162 6.28 2.24 0.76
C THR A 162 7.07 0.96 1.01
N ILE A 163 7.05 0.08 0.02
CA ILE A 163 7.89 -1.12 -0.01
C ILE A 163 8.81 -1.04 -1.23
N ALA A 164 10.07 -1.45 -1.09
CA ALA A 164 11.09 -1.39 -2.13
C ALA A 164 11.22 -2.72 -2.88
N ALA A 165 11.55 -2.67 -4.17
CA ALA A 165 11.88 -3.88 -4.91
C ALA A 165 13.14 -4.54 -4.32
N GLU A 166 13.13 -5.87 -4.17
CA GLU A 166 14.32 -6.61 -3.77
C GLU A 166 15.42 -6.43 -4.82
N SER A 167 16.63 -6.11 -4.33
CA SER A 167 17.80 -5.92 -5.18
C SER A 167 18.73 -7.14 -5.07
N THR A 168 18.33 -8.25 -5.70
CA THR A 168 19.11 -9.50 -5.70
C THR A 168 19.37 -9.99 -7.12
N PRO A 169 20.60 -10.45 -7.46
CA PRO A 169 20.87 -11.16 -8.70
C PRO A 169 20.36 -12.59 -8.59
N ILE A 170 19.65 -13.06 -9.62
CA ILE A 170 19.21 -14.47 -9.78
C ILE A 170 19.85 -15.02 -11.04
N LEU A 171 20.90 -15.80 -10.87
CA LEU A 171 21.65 -16.36 -12.01
C LEU A 171 21.12 -17.71 -12.40
N ASN A 172 20.91 -17.89 -13.71
CA ASN A 172 20.66 -19.17 -14.36
C ASN A 172 21.77 -19.46 -15.35
N ILE A 173 22.19 -20.72 -15.45
CA ILE A 173 23.17 -21.18 -16.41
C ILE A 173 22.65 -22.40 -17.20
N THR A 174 22.81 -22.35 -18.52
CA THR A 174 22.57 -23.49 -19.38
C THR A 174 23.85 -23.80 -20.14
N LYS A 175 24.08 -25.11 -20.40
CA LYS A 175 25.26 -25.62 -21.13
C LYS A 175 24.79 -26.43 -22.32
N SER A 176 25.41 -26.18 -23.44
CA SER A 176 25.23 -27.00 -24.66
C SER A 176 26.58 -27.42 -25.21
N VAL A 177 26.60 -28.47 -26.03
CA VAL A 177 27.79 -28.97 -26.70
C VAL A 177 27.46 -29.24 -28.16
N SER A 178 28.41 -28.95 -29.06
CA SER A 178 28.33 -29.21 -30.49
C SER A 178 29.74 -29.49 -31.06
N PRO A 179 29.85 -30.36 -32.06
CA PRO A 179 28.82 -31.23 -32.62
C PRO A 179 28.53 -32.45 -31.75
N VAL A 180 27.36 -33.03 -31.89
CA VAL A 180 26.99 -34.32 -31.27
C VAL A 180 26.32 -35.19 -32.33
N PRO A 181 26.92 -36.35 -32.70
CA PRO A 181 28.19 -36.93 -32.23
C PRO A 181 29.42 -36.20 -32.77
N VAL A 182 30.56 -36.38 -32.08
CA VAL A 182 31.87 -35.93 -32.53
C VAL A 182 32.68 -37.10 -33.11
N THR A 183 33.53 -36.86 -34.13
CA THR A 183 34.44 -37.85 -34.68
C THR A 183 35.63 -38.04 -33.73
N GLU A 184 36.34 -39.17 -33.84
CA GLU A 184 37.58 -39.41 -33.10
C GLU A 184 38.59 -38.29 -33.41
N ASN A 185 39.24 -37.74 -32.37
CA ASN A 185 40.08 -36.53 -32.40
C ASN A 185 39.35 -35.26 -32.90
N GLY A 186 38.03 -35.21 -32.93
CA GLY A 186 37.25 -34.04 -33.27
C GLY A 186 37.23 -32.99 -32.14
N ILE A 187 36.89 -31.77 -32.50
CA ILE A 187 36.77 -30.64 -31.56
C ILE A 187 35.33 -30.52 -31.09
N LEU A 188 35.15 -30.44 -29.77
CA LEU A 188 33.87 -30.11 -29.13
C LEU A 188 33.85 -28.66 -28.71
N THR A 189 32.78 -27.96 -29.04
CA THR A 189 32.53 -26.61 -28.55
C THR A 189 31.44 -26.66 -27.49
N TYR A 190 31.76 -26.21 -26.30
CA TYR A 190 30.81 -25.99 -25.19
C TYR A 190 30.37 -24.55 -25.17
N THR A 191 29.06 -24.34 -25.16
CA THR A 191 28.47 -22.99 -25.01
C THR A 191 27.79 -22.92 -23.67
N PHE A 192 28.10 -21.88 -22.90
CA PHE A 192 27.45 -21.55 -21.63
C PHE A 192 26.65 -20.28 -21.85
N LEU A 193 25.33 -20.35 -21.58
CA LEU A 193 24.47 -19.18 -21.52
C LEU A 193 24.20 -18.87 -20.06
N ILE A 194 24.65 -17.70 -19.62
CA ILE A 194 24.42 -17.19 -18.27
C ILE A 194 23.43 -16.05 -18.37
N GLN A 195 22.34 -16.15 -17.63
CA GLN A 195 21.27 -15.16 -17.59
C GLN A 195 21.09 -14.70 -16.15
N ASN A 196 20.95 -13.39 -15.97
CA ASN A 196 20.51 -12.82 -14.70
C ASN A 196 19.01 -12.50 -14.82
N MET A 197 18.19 -13.22 -14.06
CA MET A 197 16.73 -13.06 -13.99
C MET A 197 16.33 -12.21 -12.76
N GLY A 198 17.31 -11.77 -11.95
CA GLY A 198 17.07 -10.94 -10.77
C GLY A 198 17.03 -9.44 -11.09
N SER A 199 16.67 -8.66 -10.11
CA SER A 199 16.50 -7.20 -10.19
C SER A 199 17.82 -6.42 -10.05
N ALA A 200 18.90 -7.07 -9.59
CA ALA A 200 20.20 -6.43 -9.43
C ALA A 200 21.28 -7.08 -10.31
N PRO A 201 22.32 -6.33 -10.73
CA PRO A 201 23.47 -6.91 -11.39
C PRO A 201 24.21 -7.87 -10.45
N ALA A 202 24.71 -8.98 -10.99
CA ALA A 202 25.63 -9.85 -10.26
C ALA A 202 26.97 -9.11 -10.05
N ALA A 203 27.30 -8.81 -8.79
CA ALA A 203 28.51 -8.05 -8.49
C ALA A 203 29.77 -8.87 -8.76
N VAL A 204 30.74 -8.28 -9.44
CA VAL A 204 32.03 -8.90 -9.77
C VAL A 204 32.86 -9.22 -8.51
N THR A 205 32.58 -8.53 -7.40
CA THR A 205 33.30 -8.69 -6.13
C THR A 205 33.08 -10.03 -5.43
N THR A 206 32.02 -10.76 -5.78
CA THR A 206 31.70 -12.09 -5.21
C THR A 206 32.21 -13.25 -6.04
N GLY A 207 32.72 -13.01 -7.25
CA GLY A 207 33.27 -13.99 -8.17
C GLY A 207 32.29 -15.11 -8.56
N ALA A 208 31.84 -15.17 -9.80
CA ALA A 208 31.15 -16.33 -10.34
C ALA A 208 32.17 -17.25 -11.00
N THR A 209 32.21 -18.53 -10.61
CA THR A 209 33.07 -19.55 -11.22
C THR A 209 32.18 -20.64 -11.87
N ILE A 210 32.62 -21.11 -13.04
CA ILE A 210 32.05 -22.29 -13.69
C ILE A 210 33.00 -23.46 -13.42
N THR A 211 32.55 -24.47 -12.71
CA THR A 211 33.29 -25.69 -12.39
C THR A 211 32.74 -26.89 -13.11
#